data_8839f70595420513e4e9e3341fa234ba
#
_entry.id   8839f70595420513e4e9e3341fa234ba
#
_cell.length_a   1.000
_cell.length_b   1.000
_cell.length_c   1.000
_cell.angle_alpha   90.00
_cell.angle_beta   90.00
_cell.angle_gamma   90.00
#
_symmetry.space_group_name_H-M   'P 1'
#
loop_
_entity.id
_entity.type
_entity.pdbx_description
1 polymer ?
#
loop_
_entity_poly.entity_id
_entity_poly.type
_entity_poly.pdbx_seq_one_letter_code
_entity_poly.pdbx_strand_id
1 'polypeptide(L)'
;MLKNKLILALFASVVASSSHSQILKLDAVIDSIKSSHPVVKMYDNEIRSMDEAAKGARSWMPPQVGIGQFMTPYDVRLWHREGDIPGMGSVMVSGEQMFPNRKKLDADERYMKAMSSVEKERKNATLNELINDAKQFFYEWIILKKKLVILSENERILEFMIKNAEIRYRNGLEKISAYYKAKAALGDVKNMQLMFEADIREKRIRLNSLMGRNAMIEFDIDTTYLLSDYSALVFDSTLFYTNRSDLKSLNKEINLTLLKQETEKAALKPQFGIRYDNMIGFGGQPMQYTIMGMVRIPMAKWSSKMNKANIESLKWKTYAIQSQKEMMVNEYSGMAYGMRNELDLKKKQIKLYEENIIPALRNNYKTMQLGYEQNTEELFMLYDAWETLNMKQLEYVDLLNQALKLQVTIERIIEKN
;
A
#
# COMPACT_ATOMS: atom_id res chain seq x y z
N MET A 1 -17.31 -34.15 -45.53
CA MET A 1 -16.79 -32.80 -45.74
C MET A 1 -17.66 -31.66 -45.17
N LEU A 2 -18.95 -31.87 -44.91
CA LEU A 2 -19.83 -30.80 -44.33
C LEU A 2 -19.67 -30.62 -42.81
N LYS A 3 -19.34 -31.65 -42.04
CA LYS A 3 -19.19 -31.52 -40.54
C LYS A 3 -18.00 -30.65 -40.09
N ASN A 4 -16.90 -30.62 -40.85
CA ASN A 4 -15.73 -29.83 -40.49
C ASN A 4 -15.90 -28.30 -40.80
N LYS A 5 -16.79 -27.94 -41.71
CA LYS A 5 -17.10 -26.51 -42.03
C LYS A 5 -18.01 -25.89 -41.00
N LEU A 6 -18.87 -26.67 -40.33
CA LEU A 6 -19.75 -26.21 -39.25
C LEU A 6 -18.99 -25.91 -37.97
N ILE A 7 -17.96 -26.69 -37.64
CA ILE A 7 -17.11 -26.49 -36.45
C ILE A 7 -16.21 -25.23 -36.62
N LEU A 8 -15.73 -24.97 -37.83
CA LEU A 8 -14.94 -23.76 -38.13
C LEU A 8 -15.78 -22.49 -38.06
N ALA A 9 -17.08 -22.54 -38.43
CA ALA A 9 -18.00 -21.43 -38.35
C ALA A 9 -18.42 -21.13 -36.89
N LEU A 10 -18.50 -22.15 -36.03
CA LEU A 10 -18.79 -21.95 -34.60
C LEU A 10 -17.60 -21.36 -33.83
N PHE A 11 -16.35 -21.64 -34.24
CA PHE A 11 -15.15 -21.04 -33.66
C PHE A 11 -14.92 -19.59 -34.11
N ALA A 12 -15.38 -19.21 -35.30
CA ALA A 12 -15.27 -17.85 -35.80
C ALA A 12 -16.30 -16.86 -35.17
N SER A 13 -17.39 -17.37 -34.59
CA SER A 13 -18.44 -16.54 -33.98
C SER A 13 -18.13 -16.17 -32.50
N VAL A 14 -17.12 -16.73 -31.86
CA VAL A 14 -16.74 -16.46 -30.46
C VAL A 14 -15.69 -15.33 -30.35
N VAL A 15 -15.08 -14.89 -31.45
CA VAL A 15 -14.03 -13.85 -31.44
C VAL A 15 -14.53 -12.46 -31.82
N ALA A 16 -15.79 -12.30 -32.16
CA ALA A 16 -16.41 -10.97 -32.29
C ALA A 16 -16.97 -10.47 -30.97
N SER A 17 -16.17 -10.53 -29.90
CA SER A 17 -16.39 -9.71 -28.72
C SER A 17 -16.09 -8.29 -29.14
N SER A 18 -17.12 -7.54 -29.52
CA SER A 18 -17.06 -6.09 -29.62
C SER A 18 -16.36 -5.56 -28.37
N SER A 19 -15.14 -5.06 -28.53
CA SER A 19 -14.43 -4.32 -27.49
C SER A 19 -15.18 -3.00 -27.26
N HIS A 20 -16.31 -3.07 -26.58
CA HIS A 20 -16.87 -1.90 -25.95
C HIS A 20 -15.87 -1.53 -24.88
N SER A 21 -15.21 -0.40 -25.05
CA SER A 21 -14.33 0.17 -24.03
C SER A 21 -15.15 0.24 -22.73
N GLN A 22 -14.82 -0.61 -21.77
CA GLN A 22 -15.53 -0.68 -20.50
C GLN A 22 -15.35 0.63 -19.74
N ILE A 23 -16.44 1.34 -19.48
CA ILE A 23 -16.40 2.55 -18.65
C ILE A 23 -16.33 2.12 -17.17
N LEU A 24 -15.22 2.40 -16.52
CA LEU A 24 -15.01 2.06 -15.12
C LEU A 24 -15.34 3.26 -14.22
N LYS A 25 -16.09 2.99 -13.15
CA LYS A 25 -16.26 3.90 -12.03
C LYS A 25 -15.10 3.74 -11.04
N LEU A 26 -14.86 4.79 -10.26
CA LEU A 26 -13.80 4.80 -9.25
C LEU A 26 -13.92 3.62 -8.26
N ASP A 27 -15.14 3.34 -7.78
CA ASP A 27 -15.39 2.23 -6.84
C ASP A 27 -14.98 0.87 -7.44
N ALA A 28 -15.27 0.62 -8.72
CA ALA A 28 -14.87 -0.62 -9.39
C ALA A 28 -13.33 -0.76 -9.50
N VAL A 29 -12.62 0.35 -9.67
CA VAL A 29 -11.14 0.37 -9.64
C VAL A 29 -10.64 0.03 -8.24
N ILE A 30 -11.20 0.64 -7.21
CA ILE A 30 -10.84 0.38 -5.80
C ILE A 30 -11.10 -1.08 -5.43
N ASP A 31 -12.24 -1.64 -5.79
CA ASP A 31 -12.59 -3.04 -5.49
C ASP A 31 -11.64 -4.02 -6.21
N SER A 32 -11.26 -3.70 -7.45
CA SER A 32 -10.26 -4.48 -8.18
C SER A 32 -8.89 -4.45 -7.47
N ILE A 33 -8.46 -3.31 -6.96
CA ILE A 33 -7.22 -3.17 -6.19
C ILE A 33 -7.28 -4.03 -4.92
N LYS A 34 -8.36 -3.90 -4.15
CA LYS A 34 -8.56 -4.65 -2.89
C LYS A 34 -8.53 -6.17 -3.10
N SER A 35 -8.99 -6.66 -4.25
CA SER A 35 -9.09 -8.09 -4.54
C SER A 35 -7.89 -8.67 -5.28
N SER A 36 -7.26 -7.90 -6.18
CA SER A 36 -6.35 -8.45 -7.19
C SER A 36 -4.90 -7.98 -7.08
N HIS A 37 -4.63 -6.88 -6.35
CA HIS A 37 -3.28 -6.32 -6.27
C HIS A 37 -2.29 -7.31 -5.63
N PRO A 38 -1.09 -7.54 -6.20
CA PRO A 38 -0.12 -8.51 -5.70
C PRO A 38 0.30 -8.30 -4.23
N VAL A 39 0.35 -7.06 -3.76
CA VAL A 39 0.66 -6.71 -2.36
C VAL A 39 -0.38 -7.29 -1.39
N VAL A 40 -1.65 -7.35 -1.77
CA VAL A 40 -2.71 -7.97 -0.95
C VAL A 40 -2.42 -9.44 -0.75
N LYS A 41 -2.08 -10.16 -1.83
CA LYS A 41 -1.71 -11.59 -1.78
C LYS A 41 -0.42 -11.81 -0.98
N MET A 42 0.55 -10.90 -1.08
CA MET A 42 1.78 -10.95 -0.29
C MET A 42 1.46 -10.91 1.21
N TYR A 43 0.70 -9.91 1.68
CA TYR A 43 0.30 -9.82 3.08
C TYR A 43 -0.54 -11.02 3.54
N ASP A 44 -1.48 -11.50 2.72
CA ASP A 44 -2.31 -12.67 3.06
C ASP A 44 -1.46 -13.93 3.26
N ASN A 45 -0.44 -14.13 2.43
CA ASN A 45 0.50 -15.24 2.58
C ASN A 45 1.40 -15.07 3.81
N GLU A 46 1.85 -13.85 4.11
CA GLU A 46 2.65 -13.55 5.30
C GLU A 46 1.85 -13.78 6.59
N ILE A 47 0.60 -13.30 6.64
CA ILE A 47 -0.34 -13.56 7.73
C ILE A 47 -0.53 -15.07 7.92
N ARG A 48 -0.78 -15.83 6.85
CA ARG A 48 -0.89 -17.30 6.91
C ARG A 48 0.38 -17.96 7.40
N SER A 49 1.54 -17.49 6.95
CA SER A 49 2.85 -18.01 7.42
C SER A 49 3.01 -17.83 8.93
N MET A 50 2.64 -16.65 9.47
CA MET A 50 2.68 -16.39 10.91
C MET A 50 1.66 -17.24 11.68
N ASP A 51 0.44 -17.40 11.15
CA ASP A 51 -0.61 -18.21 11.77
C ASP A 51 -0.21 -19.71 11.77
N GLU A 52 0.44 -20.22 10.73
CA GLU A 52 0.99 -21.58 10.71
C GLU A 52 2.14 -21.74 11.70
N ALA A 53 3.06 -20.78 11.77
CA ALA A 53 4.15 -20.80 12.75
C ALA A 53 3.63 -20.80 14.20
N ALA A 54 2.52 -20.09 14.47
CA ALA A 54 1.89 -20.05 15.78
C ALA A 54 1.36 -21.42 16.25
N LYS A 55 1.03 -22.35 15.35
CA LYS A 55 0.61 -23.73 15.68
C LYS A 55 1.73 -24.49 16.40
N GLY A 56 3.00 -24.18 16.09
CA GLY A 56 4.17 -24.77 16.71
C GLY A 56 4.56 -24.17 18.08
N ALA A 57 3.87 -23.12 18.53
CA ALA A 57 4.27 -22.35 19.73
C ALA A 57 4.31 -23.17 21.03
N ARG A 58 3.56 -24.27 21.10
CA ARG A 58 3.53 -25.18 22.26
C ARG A 58 4.41 -26.42 22.10
N SER A 59 5.26 -26.46 21.09
CA SER A 59 6.17 -27.59 20.87
C SER A 59 7.18 -27.70 22.00
N TRP A 60 7.46 -28.95 22.40
CA TRP A 60 8.48 -29.25 23.36
C TRP A 60 9.83 -29.42 22.67
N MET A 61 10.91 -29.25 23.44
CA MET A 61 12.22 -29.63 22.96
C MET A 61 12.25 -31.15 22.69
N PRO A 62 12.92 -31.61 21.64
CA PRO A 62 13.04 -33.04 21.35
C PRO A 62 13.79 -33.73 22.51
N PRO A 63 13.49 -35.02 22.79
CA PRO A 63 14.28 -35.80 23.72
C PRO A 63 15.73 -35.96 23.20
N GLN A 64 16.67 -35.88 24.09
CA GLN A 64 18.07 -36.12 23.77
C GLN A 64 18.41 -37.57 24.10
N VAL A 65 19.01 -38.30 23.19
CA VAL A 65 19.47 -39.67 23.38
C VAL A 65 20.97 -39.69 23.15
N GLY A 66 21.67 -40.27 24.08
CA GLY A 66 23.13 -40.44 24.06
C GLY A 66 23.54 -41.88 24.25
N ILE A 67 24.65 -42.28 23.63
CA ILE A 67 25.33 -43.55 23.89
C ILE A 67 26.80 -43.25 24.22
N GLY A 68 27.34 -43.90 25.19
CA GLY A 68 28.72 -43.70 25.59
C GLY A 68 29.23 -44.82 26.52
N GLN A 69 30.46 -44.71 26.93
CA GLN A 69 31.08 -45.60 27.93
C GLN A 69 31.04 -44.88 29.28
N PHE A 70 30.72 -45.60 30.34
CA PHE A 70 30.64 -45.09 31.70
C PHE A 70 31.57 -45.89 32.61
N MET A 71 32.39 -45.15 33.39
CA MET A 71 33.36 -45.72 34.36
C MET A 71 34.25 -46.81 33.75
N THR A 72 34.60 -46.68 32.47
CA THR A 72 35.37 -47.67 31.72
C THR A 72 36.87 -47.37 31.88
N PRO A 73 37.66 -48.28 32.41
CA PRO A 73 39.11 -48.14 32.56
C PRO A 73 39.81 -48.05 31.20
N TYR A 74 40.96 -47.33 31.16
CA TYR A 74 41.80 -47.31 29.97
C TYR A 74 42.46 -48.68 29.68
N ASP A 75 42.74 -49.46 30.74
CA ASP A 75 43.28 -50.83 30.61
C ASP A 75 42.14 -51.78 30.22
N VAL A 76 42.16 -52.26 29.00
CA VAL A 76 41.14 -53.13 28.40
C VAL A 76 41.06 -54.49 29.12
N ARG A 77 42.14 -54.93 29.78
CA ARG A 77 42.16 -56.17 30.61
C ARG A 77 41.15 -56.12 31.71
N LEU A 78 40.94 -54.97 32.34
CA LEU A 78 39.98 -54.75 33.41
C LEU A 78 38.51 -54.82 32.94
N TRP A 79 38.22 -54.87 31.63
CA TRP A 79 36.87 -55.01 31.09
C TRP A 79 36.36 -56.45 31.20
N HIS A 80 37.27 -57.40 31.35
CA HIS A 80 36.94 -58.82 31.41
C HIS A 80 36.79 -59.28 32.87
N ARG A 81 36.00 -60.36 33.03
CA ARG A 81 35.84 -61.00 34.33
C ARG A 81 37.15 -61.77 34.68
N GLU A 82 37.62 -61.63 35.86
CA GLU A 82 38.77 -62.36 36.36
C GLU A 82 38.32 -63.17 37.60
N GLY A 83 38.15 -64.50 37.41
CA GLY A 83 37.58 -65.39 38.45
C GLY A 83 36.13 -64.99 38.81
N ASP A 84 35.89 -64.71 40.06
CA ASP A 84 34.59 -64.24 40.57
C ASP A 84 34.42 -62.73 40.54
N ILE A 85 35.45 -61.98 40.10
CA ILE A 85 35.42 -60.52 40.07
C ILE A 85 34.88 -60.12 38.73
N PRO A 86 33.70 -59.35 38.64
CA PRO A 86 33.18 -58.86 37.38
C PRO A 86 34.14 -57.82 36.78
N GLY A 87 34.13 -57.70 35.44
CA GLY A 87 34.87 -56.67 34.74
C GLY A 87 34.39 -55.27 35.11
N MET A 88 35.22 -54.25 34.83
CA MET A 88 34.91 -52.85 35.13
C MET A 88 34.44 -52.12 33.89
N GLY A 89 33.52 -51.13 34.07
CA GLY A 89 32.99 -50.31 32.99
C GLY A 89 31.66 -50.80 32.41
N SER A 90 31.00 -49.97 31.71
CA SER A 90 29.70 -50.25 31.07
C SER A 90 29.49 -49.42 29.82
N VAL A 91 28.67 -49.92 28.90
CA VAL A 91 28.03 -49.09 27.87
C VAL A 91 26.79 -48.48 28.48
N MET A 92 26.70 -47.16 28.39
CA MET A 92 25.57 -46.39 28.89
C MET A 92 24.73 -45.88 27.71
N VAL A 93 23.41 -46.10 27.73
CA VAL A 93 22.42 -45.48 26.88
C VAL A 93 21.60 -44.51 27.73
N SER A 94 21.64 -43.24 27.38
CA SER A 94 20.95 -42.18 28.12
C SER A 94 19.80 -41.59 27.32
N GLY A 95 18.69 -41.28 27.99
CA GLY A 95 17.57 -40.51 27.45
C GLY A 95 17.26 -39.34 28.37
N GLU A 96 17.20 -38.15 27.84
CA GLU A 96 16.89 -36.93 28.61
C GLU A 96 15.72 -36.18 27.98
N GLN A 97 14.73 -35.78 28.79
CA GLN A 97 13.61 -34.93 28.39
C GLN A 97 13.44 -33.76 29.36
N MET A 98 13.57 -32.55 28.82
CA MET A 98 13.20 -31.33 29.53
C MET A 98 11.75 -30.95 29.24
N PHE A 99 10.98 -30.68 30.27
CA PHE A 99 9.59 -30.22 30.18
C PHE A 99 9.56 -28.69 30.27
N PRO A 100 9.12 -28.00 29.22
CA PRO A 100 9.02 -26.54 29.30
C PRO A 100 7.95 -26.12 30.29
N ASN A 101 8.19 -24.99 30.96
CA ASN A 101 7.22 -24.44 31.89
C ASN A 101 5.91 -24.07 31.16
N ARG A 102 4.77 -24.52 31.71
CA ARG A 102 3.44 -24.26 31.11
C ARG A 102 3.17 -22.76 30.91
N LYS A 103 3.57 -21.90 31.85
CA LYS A 103 3.41 -20.43 31.70
C LYS A 103 4.22 -19.86 30.54
N LYS A 104 5.39 -20.46 30.23
CA LYS A 104 6.19 -20.08 29.07
C LYS A 104 5.50 -20.48 27.75
N LEU A 105 4.98 -21.72 27.67
CA LEU A 105 4.23 -22.18 26.52
C LEU A 105 3.00 -21.31 26.25
N ASP A 106 2.25 -20.96 27.28
CA ASP A 106 1.07 -20.11 27.17
C ASP A 106 1.42 -18.67 26.74
N ALA A 107 2.55 -18.13 27.23
CA ALA A 107 3.03 -16.79 26.83
C ALA A 107 3.55 -16.79 25.39
N ASP A 108 4.33 -17.80 24.99
CA ASP A 108 4.86 -17.95 23.65
C ASP A 108 3.71 -18.11 22.64
N GLU A 109 2.68 -18.91 22.95
CA GLU A 109 1.49 -19.10 22.12
C GLU A 109 0.73 -17.78 21.92
N ARG A 110 0.48 -17.02 23.00
CA ARG A 110 -0.19 -15.71 22.91
C ARG A 110 0.62 -14.71 22.07
N TYR A 111 1.92 -14.68 22.25
CA TYR A 111 2.82 -13.83 21.49
C TYR A 111 2.78 -14.18 20.00
N MET A 112 2.96 -15.47 19.64
CA MET A 112 2.98 -15.89 18.24
C MET A 112 1.63 -15.69 17.54
N LYS A 113 0.51 -15.99 18.21
CA LYS A 113 -0.84 -15.72 17.67
C LYS A 113 -1.12 -14.22 17.48
N ALA A 114 -0.49 -13.34 18.25
CA ALA A 114 -0.68 -11.91 18.12
C ALA A 114 0.12 -11.30 16.96
N MET A 115 1.17 -11.96 16.44
CA MET A 115 2.05 -11.42 15.39
C MET A 115 1.27 -11.07 14.13
N SER A 116 0.40 -11.96 13.63
CA SER A 116 -0.38 -11.74 12.42
C SER A 116 -1.32 -10.54 12.51
N SER A 117 -1.72 -10.13 13.72
CA SER A 117 -2.61 -8.98 13.92
C SER A 117 -1.97 -7.65 13.55
N VAL A 118 -0.65 -7.53 13.68
CA VAL A 118 0.11 -6.34 13.26
C VAL A 118 0.12 -6.24 11.74
N GLU A 119 0.42 -7.35 11.06
CA GLU A 119 0.49 -7.40 9.59
C GLU A 119 -0.89 -7.17 8.94
N LYS A 120 -1.99 -7.58 9.59
CA LYS A 120 -3.35 -7.25 9.13
C LYS A 120 -3.59 -5.75 9.05
N GLU A 121 -3.16 -5.00 10.05
CA GLU A 121 -3.31 -3.54 10.05
C GLU A 121 -2.32 -2.87 9.08
N ARG A 122 -1.10 -3.40 8.93
CA ARG A 122 -0.13 -2.93 7.93
C ARG A 122 -0.65 -3.12 6.50
N LYS A 123 -1.31 -4.26 6.22
CA LYS A 123 -2.01 -4.49 4.96
C LYS A 123 -3.03 -3.38 4.68
N ASN A 124 -3.86 -3.03 5.66
CA ASN A 124 -4.87 -1.99 5.51
C ASN A 124 -4.24 -0.61 5.27
N ALA A 125 -3.17 -0.27 6.00
CA ALA A 125 -2.43 0.97 5.79
C ALA A 125 -1.83 1.05 4.37
N THR A 126 -1.24 -0.04 3.87
CA THR A 126 -0.73 -0.12 2.49
C THR A 126 -1.86 0.00 1.46
N LEU A 127 -3.02 -0.63 1.71
CA LEU A 127 -4.19 -0.48 0.84
C LEU A 127 -4.68 0.97 0.77
N ASN A 128 -4.67 1.70 1.88
CA ASN A 128 -5.02 3.12 1.91
C ASN A 128 -4.12 3.95 0.98
N GLU A 129 -2.81 3.69 0.98
CA GLU A 129 -1.88 4.37 0.05
C GLU A 129 -2.15 4.00 -1.42
N LEU A 130 -2.38 2.71 -1.73
CA LEU A 130 -2.71 2.28 -3.10
C LEU A 130 -4.03 2.88 -3.61
N ILE A 131 -5.03 3.01 -2.73
CA ILE A 131 -6.31 3.64 -3.05
C ILE A 131 -6.13 5.15 -3.28
N ASN A 132 -5.29 5.81 -2.47
CA ASN A 132 -4.92 7.21 -2.71
C ASN A 132 -4.32 7.41 -4.10
N ASP A 133 -3.34 6.58 -4.49
CA ASP A 133 -2.70 6.68 -5.80
C ASP A 133 -3.71 6.44 -6.94
N ALA A 134 -4.59 5.45 -6.78
CA ALA A 134 -5.63 5.17 -7.75
C ALA A 134 -6.61 6.35 -7.91
N LYS A 135 -7.06 6.96 -6.80
CA LYS A 135 -7.92 8.15 -6.81
C LYS A 135 -7.23 9.32 -7.49
N GLN A 136 -5.94 9.55 -7.20
CA GLN A 136 -5.16 10.62 -7.85
C GLN A 136 -5.09 10.41 -9.36
N PHE A 137 -4.69 9.23 -9.84
CA PHE A 137 -4.60 8.95 -11.27
C PHE A 137 -5.98 9.02 -11.97
N PHE A 138 -7.02 8.57 -11.29
CA PHE A 138 -8.38 8.61 -11.81
C PHE A 138 -8.86 10.06 -11.99
N TYR A 139 -8.69 10.92 -11.00
CA TYR A 139 -9.08 12.32 -11.10
C TYR A 139 -8.19 13.11 -12.07
N GLU A 140 -6.87 12.84 -12.12
CA GLU A 140 -6.00 13.43 -13.12
C GLU A 140 -6.46 13.08 -14.54
N TRP A 141 -6.92 11.85 -14.78
CA TRP A 141 -7.47 11.47 -16.07
C TRP A 141 -8.75 12.26 -16.42
N ILE A 142 -9.66 12.44 -15.45
CA ILE A 142 -10.86 13.30 -15.65
C ILE A 142 -10.45 14.70 -16.05
N ILE A 143 -9.48 15.28 -15.39
CA ILE A 143 -8.94 16.63 -15.66
C ILE A 143 -8.35 16.72 -17.07
N LEU A 144 -7.55 15.73 -17.48
CA LEU A 144 -6.99 15.68 -18.84
C LEU A 144 -8.08 15.62 -19.92
N LYS A 145 -9.14 14.84 -19.69
CA LYS A 145 -10.29 14.83 -20.60
C LYS A 145 -10.96 16.21 -20.70
N LYS A 146 -11.14 16.92 -19.57
CA LYS A 146 -11.68 18.28 -19.58
C LYS A 146 -10.80 19.25 -20.37
N LYS A 147 -9.47 19.16 -20.21
CA LYS A 147 -8.51 19.95 -20.98
C LYS A 147 -8.62 19.66 -22.48
N LEU A 148 -8.75 18.39 -22.87
CA LEU A 148 -8.93 18.02 -24.30
C LEU A 148 -10.19 18.61 -24.89
N VAL A 149 -11.30 18.66 -24.13
CA VAL A 149 -12.53 19.32 -24.60
C VAL A 149 -12.30 20.81 -24.87
N ILE A 150 -11.63 21.52 -23.94
CA ILE A 150 -11.26 22.93 -24.14
C ILE A 150 -10.38 23.10 -25.36
N LEU A 151 -9.35 22.28 -25.53
CA LEU A 151 -8.46 22.38 -26.70
C LEU A 151 -9.18 22.08 -28.00
N SER A 152 -10.14 21.17 -28.03
CA SER A 152 -10.96 20.90 -29.24
C SER A 152 -11.83 22.08 -29.62
N GLU A 153 -12.39 22.81 -28.64
CA GLU A 153 -13.10 24.07 -28.93
C GLU A 153 -12.14 25.15 -29.46
N ASN A 154 -10.96 25.28 -28.87
CA ASN A 154 -9.94 26.22 -29.29
C ASN A 154 -9.39 25.92 -30.70
N GLU A 155 -9.23 24.67 -31.04
CA GLU A 155 -8.85 24.23 -32.38
C GLU A 155 -9.85 24.77 -33.44
N ARG A 156 -11.15 24.60 -33.20
CA ARG A 156 -12.21 25.11 -34.09
C ARG A 156 -12.18 26.65 -34.23
N ILE A 157 -11.94 27.35 -33.13
CA ILE A 157 -11.82 28.81 -33.09
C ILE A 157 -10.63 29.26 -33.95
N LEU A 158 -9.48 28.64 -33.81
CA LEU A 158 -8.26 28.97 -34.57
C LEU A 158 -8.41 28.64 -36.06
N GLU A 159 -9.05 27.53 -36.40
CA GLU A 159 -9.35 27.19 -37.80
C GLU A 159 -10.25 28.25 -38.46
N PHE A 160 -11.25 28.75 -37.71
CA PHE A 160 -12.08 29.86 -38.17
C PHE A 160 -11.22 31.13 -38.37
N MET A 161 -10.37 31.50 -37.43
CA MET A 161 -9.49 32.67 -37.53
C MET A 161 -8.53 32.56 -38.75
N ILE A 162 -7.92 31.40 -38.96
CA ILE A 162 -6.99 31.15 -40.09
C ILE A 162 -7.72 31.33 -41.41
N LYS A 163 -8.91 30.73 -41.57
CA LYS A 163 -9.70 30.81 -42.78
C LYS A 163 -10.08 32.27 -43.08
N ASN A 164 -10.53 33.02 -42.08
CA ASN A 164 -10.91 34.42 -42.27
C ASN A 164 -9.68 35.29 -42.55
N ALA A 165 -8.56 35.10 -41.87
CA ALA A 165 -7.30 35.81 -42.10
C ALA A 165 -6.82 35.61 -43.55
N GLU A 166 -6.91 34.39 -44.10
CA GLU A 166 -6.54 34.10 -45.49
C GLU A 166 -7.43 34.84 -46.47
N ILE A 167 -8.75 34.84 -46.30
CA ILE A 167 -9.71 35.55 -47.19
C ILE A 167 -9.46 37.05 -47.16
N ARG A 168 -9.30 37.63 -45.95
CA ARG A 168 -9.09 39.08 -45.81
C ARG A 168 -7.73 39.52 -46.35
N TYR A 169 -6.67 38.72 -46.15
CA TYR A 169 -5.37 38.98 -46.75
C TYR A 169 -5.45 39.02 -48.28
N ARG A 170 -6.11 38.08 -48.91
CA ARG A 170 -6.31 38.04 -50.36
C ARG A 170 -7.06 39.29 -50.89
N ASN A 171 -7.93 39.89 -50.07
CA ASN A 171 -8.65 41.10 -50.36
C ASN A 171 -7.94 42.40 -49.92
N GLY A 172 -6.71 42.30 -49.40
CA GLY A 172 -5.93 43.46 -48.93
C GLY A 172 -6.40 44.10 -47.63
N LEU A 173 -7.27 43.39 -46.86
CA LEU A 173 -7.89 43.88 -45.64
C LEU A 173 -7.13 43.46 -44.37
N GLU A 174 -6.16 42.56 -44.48
CA GLU A 174 -5.44 42.01 -43.33
C GLU A 174 -3.96 41.78 -43.68
N LYS A 175 -3.08 41.77 -42.65
CA LYS A 175 -1.66 41.45 -42.82
C LYS A 175 -1.42 39.94 -42.79
N ILE A 176 -0.53 39.43 -43.63
CA ILE A 176 -0.18 38.01 -43.69
C ILE A 176 0.40 37.50 -42.36
N SER A 177 0.98 38.37 -41.50
CA SER A 177 1.49 38.04 -40.19
C SER A 177 0.41 37.49 -39.24
N ALA A 178 -0.81 37.99 -39.33
CA ALA A 178 -1.94 37.53 -38.56
C ALA A 178 -2.33 36.07 -38.88
N TYR A 179 -2.30 35.70 -40.18
CA TYR A 179 -2.47 34.33 -40.63
C TYR A 179 -1.42 33.38 -40.01
N TYR A 180 -0.12 33.75 -40.09
CA TYR A 180 0.94 32.89 -39.54
C TYR A 180 0.88 32.80 -38.02
N LYS A 181 0.48 33.88 -37.29
CA LYS A 181 0.28 33.84 -35.83
C LYS A 181 -0.82 32.84 -35.44
N ALA A 182 -1.95 32.89 -36.08
CA ALA A 182 -3.05 31.96 -35.84
C ALA A 182 -2.65 30.49 -36.18
N LYS A 183 -1.89 30.31 -37.26
CA LYS A 183 -1.42 28.99 -37.70
C LYS A 183 -0.40 28.38 -36.67
N ALA A 184 0.47 29.20 -36.13
CA ALA A 184 1.39 28.77 -35.07
C ALA A 184 0.64 28.36 -33.80
N ALA A 185 -0.34 29.17 -33.37
CA ALA A 185 -1.19 28.84 -32.22
C ALA A 185 -1.99 27.54 -32.41
N LEU A 186 -2.48 27.27 -33.63
CA LEU A 186 -3.12 25.98 -33.95
C LEU A 186 -2.13 24.81 -33.79
N GLY A 187 -0.87 25.00 -34.20
CA GLY A 187 0.21 24.02 -33.98
C GLY A 187 0.43 23.73 -32.50
N ASP A 188 0.44 24.77 -31.66
CA ASP A 188 0.61 24.63 -30.21
C ASP A 188 -0.57 23.91 -29.58
N VAL A 189 -1.81 24.21 -29.96
CA VAL A 189 -3.02 23.51 -29.49
C VAL A 189 -2.95 22.03 -29.85
N LYS A 190 -2.61 21.68 -31.10
CA LYS A 190 -2.45 20.28 -31.53
C LYS A 190 -1.33 19.56 -30.77
N ASN A 191 -0.20 20.23 -30.50
CA ASN A 191 0.88 19.67 -29.68
C ASN A 191 0.40 19.39 -28.25
N MET A 192 -0.33 20.30 -27.61
CA MET A 192 -0.91 20.09 -26.28
C MET A 192 -1.92 18.93 -26.28
N GLN A 193 -2.74 18.77 -27.33
CA GLN A 193 -3.65 17.61 -27.43
C GLN A 193 -2.88 16.30 -27.44
N LEU A 194 -1.81 16.17 -28.22
CA LEU A 194 -0.96 14.97 -28.27
C LEU A 194 -0.34 14.67 -26.91
N MET A 195 0.13 15.71 -26.19
CA MET A 195 0.69 15.56 -24.84
C MET A 195 -0.37 15.01 -23.85
N PHE A 196 -1.58 15.59 -23.83
CA PHE A 196 -2.63 15.15 -22.91
C PHE A 196 -3.17 13.76 -23.26
N GLU A 197 -3.21 13.38 -24.53
CA GLU A 197 -3.53 12.00 -24.94
C GLU A 197 -2.45 11.00 -24.46
N ALA A 198 -1.18 11.38 -24.52
CA ALA A 198 -0.08 10.56 -23.99
C ALA A 198 -0.19 10.41 -22.47
N ASP A 199 -0.50 11.51 -21.75
CA ASP A 199 -0.72 11.49 -20.31
C ASP A 199 -1.91 10.61 -19.92
N ILE A 200 -3.02 10.66 -20.68
CA ILE A 200 -4.17 9.76 -20.47
C ILE A 200 -3.76 8.29 -20.61
N ARG A 201 -2.95 7.97 -21.63
CA ARG A 201 -2.44 6.61 -21.81
C ARG A 201 -1.58 6.19 -20.63
N GLU A 202 -0.74 7.08 -20.11
CA GLU A 202 0.06 6.80 -18.90
C GLU A 202 -0.83 6.52 -17.69
N LYS A 203 -1.85 7.34 -17.42
CA LYS A 203 -2.77 7.12 -16.29
C LYS A 203 -3.51 5.79 -16.42
N ARG A 204 -3.94 5.42 -17.62
CA ARG A 204 -4.55 4.11 -17.90
C ARG A 204 -3.61 2.94 -17.57
N ILE A 205 -2.36 3.03 -17.99
CA ILE A 205 -1.34 2.02 -17.70
C ILE A 205 -1.11 1.89 -16.18
N ARG A 206 -0.99 3.02 -15.48
CA ARG A 206 -0.80 3.02 -14.02
C ARG A 206 -2.01 2.42 -13.29
N LEU A 207 -3.23 2.78 -13.66
CA LEU A 207 -4.44 2.19 -13.08
C LEU A 207 -4.55 0.69 -13.36
N ASN A 208 -4.20 0.22 -14.58
CA ASN A 208 -4.13 -1.21 -14.88
C ASN A 208 -3.13 -1.92 -13.96
N SER A 209 -1.95 -1.34 -13.75
CA SER A 209 -0.93 -1.89 -12.83
C SER A 209 -1.46 -1.99 -11.41
N LEU A 210 -2.12 -0.94 -10.89
CA LEU A 210 -2.73 -0.96 -9.56
C LEU A 210 -3.85 -2.00 -9.44
N MET A 211 -4.63 -2.22 -10.49
CA MET A 211 -5.66 -3.26 -10.52
C MET A 211 -5.09 -4.68 -10.69
N GLY A 212 -3.77 -4.83 -10.83
CA GLY A 212 -3.11 -6.14 -10.99
C GLY A 212 -3.43 -6.84 -12.30
N ARG A 213 -3.75 -6.09 -13.37
CA ARG A 213 -4.07 -6.62 -14.70
C ARG A 213 -3.06 -6.18 -15.76
N ASN A 214 -3.17 -6.70 -16.97
CA ASN A 214 -2.26 -6.32 -18.05
C ASN A 214 -2.31 -4.81 -18.30
N ALA A 215 -1.12 -4.17 -18.33
CA ALA A 215 -0.96 -2.73 -18.46
C ALA A 215 -1.59 -2.13 -19.74
N MET A 216 -1.70 -2.92 -20.81
CA MET A 216 -2.17 -2.48 -22.14
C MET A 216 -3.67 -2.64 -22.34
N ILE A 217 -4.42 -3.14 -21.34
CA ILE A 217 -5.89 -3.26 -21.45
C ILE A 217 -6.49 -1.87 -21.64
N GLU A 218 -7.29 -1.73 -22.68
CA GLU A 218 -8.01 -0.49 -22.96
C GLU A 218 -9.31 -0.43 -22.17
N PHE A 219 -9.56 0.71 -21.55
CA PHE A 219 -10.80 1.05 -20.88
C PHE A 219 -10.95 2.57 -20.83
N ASP A 220 -12.13 3.02 -20.54
CA ASP A 220 -12.44 4.42 -20.26
C ASP A 220 -12.97 4.60 -18.85
N ILE A 221 -13.07 5.83 -18.37
CA ILE A 221 -13.51 6.16 -17.02
C ILE A 221 -14.76 7.04 -17.04
N ASP A 222 -15.57 6.89 -15.97
CA ASP A 222 -16.65 7.83 -15.68
C ASP A 222 -16.02 9.18 -15.28
N THR A 223 -16.46 10.25 -15.93
CA THR A 223 -15.94 11.61 -15.71
C THR A 223 -16.69 12.41 -14.66
N THR A 224 -17.66 11.79 -13.97
CA THR A 224 -18.38 12.44 -12.88
C THR A 224 -17.49 12.55 -11.65
N TYR A 225 -17.52 13.69 -10.98
CA TYR A 225 -16.80 13.91 -9.72
C TYR A 225 -17.58 14.88 -8.84
N LEU A 226 -17.32 14.79 -7.53
CA LEU A 226 -17.90 15.68 -6.53
C LEU A 226 -16.79 16.22 -5.65
N LEU A 227 -16.79 17.53 -5.43
CA LEU A 227 -15.94 18.17 -4.42
C LEU A 227 -16.64 18.08 -3.06
N SER A 228 -16.08 17.26 -2.18
CA SER A 228 -16.58 17.04 -0.82
C SER A 228 -16.36 18.26 0.07
N ASP A 229 -17.26 18.47 1.03
CA ASP A 229 -17.11 19.49 2.06
C ASP A 229 -16.62 18.86 3.37
N TYR A 230 -15.52 19.40 3.91
CA TYR A 230 -14.91 18.99 5.17
C TYR A 230 -14.99 20.06 6.26
N SER A 231 -15.75 21.15 6.04
CA SER A 231 -15.83 22.31 6.96
C SER A 231 -16.29 21.90 8.35
N ALA A 232 -17.25 20.97 8.45
CA ALA A 232 -17.80 20.46 9.71
C ALA A 232 -16.96 19.34 10.36
N LEU A 233 -15.94 18.80 9.69
CA LEU A 233 -15.17 17.68 10.19
C LEU A 233 -14.12 18.16 11.18
N VAL A 234 -14.11 17.58 12.38
CA VAL A 234 -13.09 17.82 13.40
C VAL A 234 -12.00 16.76 13.28
N PHE A 235 -10.77 17.20 13.07
CA PHE A 235 -9.59 16.31 12.95
C PHE A 235 -8.94 16.13 14.32
N ASP A 236 -9.63 15.40 15.20
CA ASP A 236 -9.14 15.09 16.54
C ASP A 236 -8.43 13.72 16.61
N SER A 237 -7.82 13.47 17.75
CA SER A 237 -7.13 12.20 18.01
C SER A 237 -8.07 10.99 17.93
N THR A 238 -9.34 11.16 18.32
CA THR A 238 -10.33 10.07 18.31
C THR A 238 -10.61 9.58 16.89
N LEU A 239 -10.76 10.53 15.95
CA LEU A 239 -10.95 10.23 14.52
C LEU A 239 -9.80 9.38 13.99
N PHE A 240 -8.55 9.80 14.27
CA PHE A 240 -7.37 9.09 13.76
C PHE A 240 -7.19 7.72 14.40
N TYR A 241 -7.36 7.60 15.74
CA TYR A 241 -7.24 6.30 16.41
C TYR A 241 -8.32 5.29 15.97
N THR A 242 -9.50 5.78 15.60
CA THR A 242 -10.61 4.92 15.15
C THR A 242 -10.42 4.46 13.72
N ASN A 243 -9.96 5.32 12.84
CA ASN A 243 -9.94 5.04 11.40
C ASN A 243 -8.59 4.51 10.93
N ARG A 244 -7.47 5.13 11.33
CA ARG A 244 -6.16 4.89 10.73
C ARG A 244 -5.56 3.53 11.07
N SER A 245 -5.30 2.76 10.04
CA SER A 245 -4.74 1.40 10.15
C SER A 245 -3.27 1.40 10.60
N ASP A 246 -2.48 2.42 10.25
CA ASP A 246 -1.11 2.56 10.74
C ASP A 246 -1.05 2.80 12.26
N LEU A 247 -1.94 3.64 12.82
CA LEU A 247 -2.06 3.84 14.27
C LEU A 247 -2.60 2.57 14.97
N LYS A 248 -3.53 1.84 14.32
CA LYS A 248 -3.98 0.52 14.81
C LYS A 248 -2.84 -0.49 14.80
N SER A 249 -2.00 -0.50 13.77
CA SER A 249 -0.79 -1.34 13.69
C SER A 249 0.15 -1.07 14.86
N LEU A 250 0.44 0.19 15.18
CA LEU A 250 1.25 0.56 16.35
C LEU A 250 0.61 0.12 17.67
N ASN A 251 -0.73 0.18 17.81
CA ASN A 251 -1.43 -0.37 18.97
C ASN A 251 -1.24 -1.89 19.10
N LYS A 252 -1.32 -2.62 17.98
CA LYS A 252 -1.04 -4.07 17.96
C LYS A 252 0.43 -4.34 18.27
N GLU A 253 1.36 -3.51 17.80
CA GLU A 253 2.79 -3.63 18.12
C GLU A 253 3.08 -3.38 19.60
N ILE A 254 2.42 -2.41 20.25
CA ILE A 254 2.48 -2.23 21.71
C ILE A 254 2.04 -3.51 22.41
N ASN A 255 0.87 -4.06 22.05
CA ASN A 255 0.38 -5.31 22.64
C ASN A 255 1.36 -6.47 22.41
N LEU A 256 1.89 -6.61 21.19
CA LEU A 256 2.90 -7.64 20.88
C LEU A 256 4.16 -7.48 21.73
N THR A 257 4.62 -6.25 21.97
CA THR A 257 5.77 -5.94 22.82
C THR A 257 5.50 -6.32 24.28
N LEU A 258 4.29 -6.07 24.79
CA LEU A 258 3.86 -6.50 26.13
C LEU A 258 3.80 -8.03 26.24
N LEU A 259 3.24 -8.71 25.24
CA LEU A 259 3.24 -10.18 25.20
C LEU A 259 4.68 -10.74 25.17
N LYS A 260 5.59 -10.10 24.45
CA LYS A 260 7.02 -10.47 24.46
C LYS A 260 7.64 -10.30 25.82
N GLN A 261 7.31 -9.23 26.57
CA GLN A 261 7.74 -9.09 27.95
C GLN A 261 7.23 -10.25 28.82
N GLU A 262 6.00 -10.73 28.60
CA GLU A 262 5.46 -11.90 29.31
C GLU A 262 6.24 -13.17 28.98
N THR A 263 6.66 -13.38 27.72
CA THR A 263 7.51 -14.53 27.35
C THR A 263 8.87 -14.47 28.06
N GLU A 264 9.50 -13.30 28.14
CA GLU A 264 10.76 -13.10 28.88
C GLU A 264 10.61 -13.33 30.38
N LYS A 265 9.50 -12.84 30.99
CA LYS A 265 9.18 -13.10 32.40
C LYS A 265 8.92 -14.59 32.66
N ALA A 266 8.22 -15.26 31.74
CA ALA A 266 7.93 -16.70 31.85
C ALA A 266 9.19 -17.55 31.67
N ALA A 267 10.18 -17.11 30.90
CA ALA A 267 11.47 -17.77 30.72
C ALA A 267 12.31 -17.81 32.01
N LEU A 268 12.03 -16.91 32.98
CA LEU A 268 12.67 -16.93 34.32
C LEU A 268 12.07 -17.96 35.26
N LYS A 269 11.03 -18.70 34.86
CA LYS A 269 10.42 -19.74 35.70
C LYS A 269 11.21 -21.05 35.63
N PRO A 270 11.28 -21.83 36.73
CA PRO A 270 11.96 -23.14 36.75
C PRO A 270 11.38 -24.06 35.65
N GLN A 271 12.26 -24.89 35.11
CA GLN A 271 11.93 -25.98 34.21
C GLN A 271 12.35 -27.29 34.82
N PHE A 272 11.59 -28.34 34.62
CA PHE A 272 11.85 -29.67 35.13
C PHE A 272 12.21 -30.61 34.01
N GLY A 273 13.02 -31.63 34.29
CA GLY A 273 13.38 -32.66 33.36
C GLY A 273 13.56 -34.00 34.03
N ILE A 274 13.57 -35.02 33.21
CA ILE A 274 13.88 -36.38 33.65
C ILE A 274 14.99 -36.90 32.74
N ARG A 275 15.98 -37.55 33.35
CA ARG A 275 17.02 -38.31 32.68
C ARG A 275 16.97 -39.75 33.15
N TYR A 276 17.05 -40.65 32.19
CA TYR A 276 17.15 -42.09 32.41
C TYR A 276 18.43 -42.57 31.72
N ASP A 277 19.27 -43.26 32.49
CA ASP A 277 20.49 -43.89 32.00
C ASP A 277 20.38 -45.40 32.25
N ASN A 278 20.59 -46.24 31.20
CA ASN A 278 20.70 -47.68 31.27
C ASN A 278 22.15 -48.06 31.04
N MET A 279 22.75 -48.84 31.92
CA MET A 279 24.13 -49.24 31.88
C MET A 279 24.24 -50.76 31.72
N ILE A 280 24.87 -51.18 30.64
CA ILE A 280 25.17 -52.56 30.33
C ILE A 280 26.62 -52.81 30.70
N GLY A 281 26.84 -53.51 31.81
CA GLY A 281 28.18 -53.72 32.39
C GLY A 281 29.02 -54.71 31.60
N PHE A 282 30.31 -54.50 31.62
CA PHE A 282 31.29 -55.44 31.00
C PHE A 282 31.62 -56.60 31.95
N GLY A 283 32.08 -57.73 31.39
CA GLY A 283 32.63 -58.85 32.16
C GLY A 283 31.71 -59.42 33.25
N GLY A 284 30.40 -59.48 32.96
CA GLY A 284 29.43 -60.08 33.89
C GLY A 284 28.92 -59.14 35.01
N GLN A 285 29.17 -57.83 34.91
CA GLN A 285 28.52 -56.91 35.80
C GLN A 285 26.99 -56.92 35.60
N PRO A 286 26.17 -56.83 36.63
CA PRO A 286 24.74 -56.74 36.48
C PRO A 286 24.36 -55.44 35.78
N MET A 287 23.27 -55.47 34.98
CA MET A 287 22.69 -54.28 34.36
C MET A 287 22.21 -53.31 35.47
N GLN A 288 22.52 -52.04 35.27
CA GLN A 288 22.14 -50.98 36.19
C GLN A 288 21.37 -49.89 35.48
N TYR A 289 20.54 -49.17 36.19
CA TYR A 289 19.89 -47.96 35.67
C TYR A 289 19.92 -46.84 36.68
N THR A 290 19.88 -45.61 36.16
CA THR A 290 19.73 -44.40 36.99
C THR A 290 18.56 -43.59 36.47
N ILE A 291 17.71 -43.13 37.40
CA ILE A 291 16.66 -42.12 37.11
C ILE A 291 17.04 -40.85 37.86
N MET A 292 17.12 -39.73 37.10
CA MET A 292 17.51 -38.45 37.69
C MET A 292 16.44 -37.40 37.35
N GLY A 293 15.90 -36.76 38.39
CA GLY A 293 15.11 -35.52 38.23
C GLY A 293 16.05 -34.33 38.07
N MET A 294 15.78 -33.50 37.06
CA MET A 294 16.57 -32.30 36.80
C MET A 294 15.72 -31.05 36.99
N VAL A 295 16.32 -30.00 37.52
CA VAL A 295 15.67 -28.69 37.67
C VAL A 295 16.59 -27.62 37.09
N ARG A 296 16.13 -26.92 36.06
CA ARG A 296 16.82 -25.75 35.54
C ARG A 296 16.28 -24.50 36.23
N ILE A 297 17.16 -23.76 36.89
CA ILE A 297 16.83 -22.59 37.71
C ILE A 297 17.37 -21.33 37.01
N PRO A 298 16.59 -20.66 36.10
CA PRO A 298 17.08 -19.51 35.32
C PRO A 298 17.08 -18.19 36.11
N MET A 299 16.62 -18.17 37.36
CA MET A 299 16.44 -16.93 38.14
C MET A 299 17.70 -16.48 38.89
N ALA A 300 18.79 -17.24 38.88
CA ALA A 300 20.06 -16.83 39.50
C ALA A 300 20.58 -15.54 38.86
N LYS A 301 21.31 -14.69 39.60
CA LYS A 301 21.76 -13.37 39.13
C LYS A 301 22.49 -13.43 37.80
N TRP A 302 23.37 -14.39 37.59
CA TRP A 302 24.19 -14.56 36.40
C TRP A 302 23.37 -15.10 35.21
N SER A 303 22.38 -15.97 35.43
CA SER A 303 21.54 -16.55 34.33
C SER A 303 20.33 -15.69 33.97
N SER A 304 19.85 -14.83 34.88
CA SER A 304 18.66 -13.98 34.68
C SER A 304 18.94 -12.61 34.05
N LYS A 305 20.23 -12.22 33.98
CA LYS A 305 20.63 -10.86 33.58
C LYS A 305 20.10 -10.47 32.20
N MET A 306 20.21 -11.39 31.23
CA MET A 306 19.74 -11.15 29.84
C MET A 306 18.22 -10.93 29.77
N ASN A 307 17.43 -11.85 30.37
CA ASN A 307 15.97 -11.72 30.35
C ASN A 307 15.49 -10.45 31.07
N LYS A 308 16.13 -10.06 32.18
CA LYS A 308 15.81 -8.81 32.89
C LYS A 308 16.13 -7.58 32.02
N ALA A 309 17.28 -7.58 31.37
CA ALA A 309 17.65 -6.51 30.43
C ALA A 309 16.67 -6.43 29.26
N ASN A 310 16.26 -7.57 28.69
CA ASN A 310 15.27 -7.63 27.62
C ASN A 310 13.90 -7.06 28.06
N ILE A 311 13.46 -7.38 29.30
CA ILE A 311 12.20 -6.84 29.84
C ILE A 311 12.25 -5.30 29.91
N GLU A 312 13.35 -4.73 30.45
CA GLU A 312 13.49 -3.26 30.49
C GLU A 312 13.64 -2.64 29.11
N SER A 313 14.38 -3.26 28.20
CA SER A 313 14.46 -2.84 26.78
C SER A 313 13.09 -2.78 26.11
N LEU A 314 12.27 -3.83 26.28
CA LEU A 314 10.92 -3.89 25.72
C LEU A 314 9.98 -2.85 26.34
N LYS A 315 10.18 -2.50 27.62
CA LYS A 315 9.44 -1.41 28.26
C LYS A 315 9.75 -0.06 27.63
N TRP A 316 11.03 0.24 27.42
CA TRP A 316 11.43 1.46 26.73
C TRP A 316 10.96 1.48 25.25
N LYS A 317 10.95 0.32 24.58
CA LYS A 317 10.36 0.18 23.25
C LYS A 317 8.86 0.53 23.26
N THR A 318 8.11 0.10 24.27
CA THR A 318 6.69 0.46 24.41
C THR A 318 6.49 1.97 24.51
N TYR A 319 7.31 2.66 25.33
CA TYR A 319 7.25 4.12 25.44
C TYR A 319 7.61 4.81 24.11
N ALA A 320 8.64 4.31 23.42
CA ALA A 320 9.00 4.84 22.09
C ALA A 320 7.85 4.75 21.09
N ILE A 321 7.14 3.61 21.03
CA ILE A 321 5.98 3.43 20.14
C ILE A 321 4.82 4.36 20.57
N GLN A 322 4.60 4.59 21.85
CA GLN A 322 3.59 5.53 22.35
C GLN A 322 3.90 6.96 21.88
N SER A 323 5.15 7.41 22.08
CA SER A 323 5.58 8.73 21.60
C SER A 323 5.49 8.87 20.05
N GLN A 324 5.80 7.81 19.32
CA GLN A 324 5.62 7.75 17.87
C GLN A 324 4.14 7.94 17.48
N LYS A 325 3.20 7.29 18.18
CA LYS A 325 1.77 7.47 17.94
C LYS A 325 1.32 8.91 18.16
N GLU A 326 1.77 9.53 19.26
CA GLU A 326 1.44 10.93 19.58
C GLU A 326 2.00 11.88 18.50
N MET A 327 3.24 11.65 18.06
CA MET A 327 3.85 12.39 16.95
C MET A 327 3.02 12.30 15.69
N MET A 328 2.64 11.07 15.28
CA MET A 328 1.85 10.84 14.06
C MET A 328 0.46 11.49 14.13
N VAL A 329 -0.22 11.44 15.28
CA VAL A 329 -1.53 12.10 15.45
C VAL A 329 -1.40 13.61 15.30
N ASN A 330 -0.38 14.23 15.91
CA ASN A 330 -0.13 15.66 15.78
C ASN A 330 0.17 16.06 14.32
N GLU A 331 0.98 15.27 13.64
CA GLU A 331 1.31 15.48 12.23
C GLU A 331 0.06 15.37 11.34
N TYR A 332 -0.74 14.30 11.48
CA TYR A 332 -1.98 14.13 10.71
C TYR A 332 -3.00 15.21 10.98
N SER A 333 -3.15 15.64 12.24
CA SER A 333 -4.04 16.75 12.59
C SER A 333 -3.59 18.04 11.91
N GLY A 334 -2.30 18.37 12.00
CA GLY A 334 -1.73 19.57 11.35
C GLY A 334 -1.90 19.55 9.84
N MET A 335 -1.57 18.41 9.19
CA MET A 335 -1.74 18.23 7.75
C MET A 335 -3.21 18.35 7.34
N ALA A 336 -4.13 17.67 8.04
CA ALA A 336 -5.55 17.67 7.69
C ALA A 336 -6.17 19.07 7.79
N TYR A 337 -5.88 19.84 8.85
CA TYR A 337 -6.34 21.22 8.98
C TYR A 337 -5.73 22.13 7.91
N GLY A 338 -4.42 22.00 7.63
CA GLY A 338 -3.75 22.76 6.57
C GLY A 338 -4.38 22.51 5.21
N MET A 339 -4.55 21.25 4.83
CA MET A 339 -5.15 20.87 3.54
C MET A 339 -6.62 21.26 3.42
N ARG A 340 -7.40 21.18 4.51
CA ARG A 340 -8.78 21.67 4.50
C ARG A 340 -8.83 23.18 4.21
N ASN A 341 -8.02 23.97 4.88
CA ASN A 341 -7.97 25.42 4.65
C ASN A 341 -7.58 25.74 3.21
N GLU A 342 -6.61 25.02 2.65
CA GLU A 342 -6.21 25.17 1.26
C GLU A 342 -7.33 24.76 0.29
N LEU A 343 -8.01 23.64 0.56
CA LEU A 343 -9.14 23.17 -0.25
C LEU A 343 -10.28 24.20 -0.27
N ASP A 344 -10.60 24.81 0.88
CA ASP A 344 -11.64 25.83 1.00
C ASP A 344 -11.25 27.10 0.21
N LEU A 345 -9.96 27.47 0.21
CA LEU A 345 -9.46 28.55 -0.63
C LEU A 345 -9.59 28.21 -2.12
N LYS A 346 -9.18 27.00 -2.53
CA LYS A 346 -9.32 26.55 -3.92
C LYS A 346 -10.78 26.54 -4.39
N LYS A 347 -11.72 26.11 -3.56
CA LYS A 347 -13.16 26.16 -3.87
C LYS A 347 -13.63 27.60 -4.12
N LYS A 348 -13.19 28.57 -3.31
CA LYS A 348 -13.50 29.99 -3.52
C LYS A 348 -12.90 30.52 -4.82
N GLN A 349 -11.66 30.13 -5.15
CA GLN A 349 -11.03 30.48 -6.42
C GLN A 349 -11.80 29.87 -7.61
N ILE A 350 -12.15 28.58 -7.55
CA ILE A 350 -12.94 27.89 -8.56
C ILE A 350 -14.26 28.63 -8.83
N LYS A 351 -14.98 28.99 -7.77
CA LYS A 351 -16.24 29.75 -7.87
C LYS A 351 -16.04 31.11 -8.55
N LEU A 352 -14.94 31.82 -8.24
CA LEU A 352 -14.62 33.10 -8.88
C LEU A 352 -14.35 32.92 -10.38
N TYR A 353 -13.70 31.82 -10.79
CA TYR A 353 -13.50 31.51 -12.19
C TYR A 353 -14.82 31.19 -12.92
N GLU A 354 -15.69 30.41 -12.28
CA GLU A 354 -16.97 29.98 -12.85
C GLU A 354 -17.98 31.13 -12.99
N GLU A 355 -18.09 31.98 -11.97
CA GLU A 355 -19.13 33.01 -11.89
C GLU A 355 -18.67 34.35 -12.50
N ASN A 356 -17.37 34.63 -12.55
CA ASN A 356 -16.86 35.95 -12.89
C ASN A 356 -15.86 35.94 -14.06
N ILE A 357 -14.70 35.30 -13.86
CA ILE A 357 -13.56 35.47 -14.77
C ILE A 357 -13.88 34.88 -16.16
N ILE A 358 -14.28 33.60 -16.22
CA ILE A 358 -14.56 32.91 -17.50
C ILE A 358 -15.76 33.53 -18.23
N PRO A 359 -16.90 33.83 -17.59
CA PRO A 359 -18.00 34.51 -18.25
C PRO A 359 -17.62 35.88 -18.82
N ALA A 360 -16.87 36.70 -18.09
CA ALA A 360 -16.42 38.00 -18.56
C ALA A 360 -15.50 37.90 -19.79
N LEU A 361 -14.51 36.98 -19.73
CA LEU A 361 -13.59 36.75 -20.86
C LEU A 361 -14.30 36.14 -22.07
N ARG A 362 -15.28 35.26 -21.87
CA ARG A 362 -16.10 34.71 -22.96
C ARG A 362 -16.93 35.78 -23.65
N ASN A 363 -17.50 36.73 -22.88
CA ASN A 363 -18.21 37.85 -23.42
C ASN A 363 -17.26 38.82 -24.15
N ASN A 364 -16.09 39.09 -23.64
CA ASN A 364 -15.06 39.87 -24.32
C ASN A 364 -14.67 39.22 -25.66
N TYR A 365 -14.36 37.92 -25.66
CA TYR A 365 -14.07 37.19 -26.91
C TYR A 365 -15.20 37.29 -27.94
N LYS A 366 -16.46 37.10 -27.50
CA LYS A 366 -17.62 37.23 -28.40
C LYS A 366 -17.77 38.64 -28.97
N THR A 367 -17.53 39.69 -28.18
CA THR A 367 -17.56 41.07 -28.63
C THR A 367 -16.46 41.35 -29.67
N MET A 368 -15.23 40.89 -29.41
CA MET A 368 -14.13 41.00 -30.37
C MET A 368 -14.39 40.22 -31.67
N GLN A 369 -15.02 39.03 -31.57
CA GLN A 369 -15.40 38.23 -32.72
C GLN A 369 -16.41 38.98 -33.59
N LEU A 370 -17.47 39.55 -33.01
CA LEU A 370 -18.47 40.35 -33.75
C LEU A 370 -17.85 41.61 -34.38
N GLY A 371 -16.97 42.32 -33.63
CA GLY A 371 -16.25 43.47 -34.17
C GLY A 371 -15.36 43.09 -35.36
N TYR A 372 -14.66 41.96 -35.28
CA TYR A 372 -13.85 41.44 -36.37
C TYR A 372 -14.71 41.07 -37.59
N GLU A 373 -15.84 40.38 -37.40
CA GLU A 373 -16.78 40.05 -38.47
C GLU A 373 -17.37 41.30 -39.17
N GLN A 374 -17.59 42.38 -38.39
CA GLN A 374 -18.11 43.68 -38.89
C GLN A 374 -17.00 44.62 -39.42
N ASN A 375 -15.76 44.20 -39.50
CA ASN A 375 -14.59 45.00 -39.88
C ASN A 375 -14.33 46.24 -38.98
N THR A 376 -14.75 46.22 -37.73
CA THR A 376 -14.49 47.28 -36.73
C THR A 376 -13.28 46.96 -35.85
N GLU A 377 -12.87 45.68 -35.79
CA GLU A 377 -11.75 45.21 -35.01
C GLU A 377 -10.75 44.40 -35.88
N GLU A 378 -9.45 44.44 -35.49
CA GLU A 378 -8.39 43.69 -36.17
C GLU A 378 -8.31 42.24 -35.61
N LEU A 379 -7.80 41.31 -36.45
CA LEU A 379 -7.59 39.90 -36.02
C LEU A 379 -6.69 39.82 -34.77
N PHE A 380 -5.75 40.75 -34.59
CA PHE A 380 -4.86 40.77 -33.46
C PHE A 380 -5.63 40.89 -32.11
N MET A 381 -6.64 41.75 -32.06
CA MET A 381 -7.48 41.95 -30.85
C MET A 381 -8.35 40.73 -30.58
N LEU A 382 -8.91 40.11 -31.63
CA LEU A 382 -9.64 38.85 -31.48
C LEU A 382 -8.73 37.71 -30.99
N TYR A 383 -7.49 37.63 -31.49
CA TYR A 383 -6.52 36.64 -31.06
C TYR A 383 -6.15 36.84 -29.61
N ASP A 384 -5.86 38.04 -29.15
CA ASP A 384 -5.55 38.37 -27.77
C ASP A 384 -6.68 38.00 -26.80
N ALA A 385 -7.92 38.31 -27.15
CA ALA A 385 -9.10 37.91 -26.38
C ALA A 385 -9.28 36.41 -26.31
N TRP A 386 -9.02 35.67 -27.39
CA TRP A 386 -9.02 34.21 -27.42
C TRP A 386 -7.90 33.63 -26.57
N GLU A 387 -6.66 34.12 -26.73
CA GLU A 387 -5.48 33.62 -25.98
C GLU A 387 -5.69 33.76 -24.47
N THR A 388 -6.18 34.92 -24.03
CA THR A 388 -6.49 35.17 -22.62
C THR A 388 -7.59 34.24 -22.11
N LEU A 389 -8.67 34.03 -22.86
CA LEU A 389 -9.75 33.11 -22.52
C LEU A 389 -9.23 31.67 -22.39
N ASN A 390 -8.46 31.19 -23.37
CA ASN A 390 -7.90 29.85 -23.38
C ASN A 390 -6.98 29.59 -22.17
N MET A 391 -6.07 30.53 -21.89
CA MET A 391 -5.20 30.42 -20.72
C MET A 391 -6.00 30.32 -19.41
N LYS A 392 -7.02 31.15 -19.22
CA LYS A 392 -7.84 31.15 -18.01
C LYS A 392 -8.76 29.95 -17.89
N GLN A 393 -9.21 29.36 -19.00
CA GLN A 393 -9.93 28.09 -18.99
C GLN A 393 -9.03 26.92 -18.57
N LEU A 394 -7.80 26.86 -19.05
CA LEU A 394 -6.84 25.83 -18.64
C LEU A 394 -6.43 25.99 -17.17
N GLU A 395 -6.18 27.23 -16.72
CA GLU A 395 -5.87 27.56 -15.32
C GLU A 395 -7.01 27.15 -14.37
N TYR A 396 -8.26 27.38 -14.75
CA TYR A 396 -9.44 26.92 -14.00
C TYR A 396 -9.44 25.39 -13.86
N VAL A 397 -9.15 24.64 -14.92
CA VAL A 397 -9.09 23.17 -14.86
C VAL A 397 -7.91 22.69 -14.00
N ASP A 398 -6.81 23.44 -13.97
CA ASP A 398 -5.68 23.15 -13.07
C ASP A 398 -6.04 23.41 -11.60
N LEU A 399 -6.83 24.45 -11.30
CA LEU A 399 -7.39 24.66 -9.95
C LEU A 399 -8.30 23.52 -9.51
N LEU A 400 -9.15 23.01 -10.40
CA LEU A 400 -9.97 21.81 -10.14
C LEU A 400 -9.09 20.59 -9.82
N ASN A 401 -8.01 20.38 -10.56
CA ASN A 401 -7.06 19.29 -10.31
C ASN A 401 -6.43 19.41 -8.91
N GLN A 402 -6.01 20.63 -8.53
CA GLN A 402 -5.43 20.88 -7.21
C GLN A 402 -6.46 20.62 -6.10
N ALA A 403 -7.70 21.06 -6.26
CA ALA A 403 -8.77 20.81 -5.30
C ALA A 403 -9.07 19.31 -5.13
N LEU A 404 -9.15 18.55 -6.23
CA LEU A 404 -9.35 17.09 -6.18
C LEU A 404 -8.17 16.37 -5.54
N LYS A 405 -6.93 16.77 -5.80
CA LYS A 405 -5.74 16.22 -5.13
C LYS A 405 -5.75 16.47 -3.62
N LEU A 406 -6.11 17.68 -3.19
CA LEU A 406 -6.27 18.01 -1.77
C LEU A 406 -7.35 17.15 -1.12
N GLN A 407 -8.51 16.98 -1.78
CA GLN A 407 -9.57 16.10 -1.31
C GLN A 407 -9.08 14.66 -1.12
N VAL A 408 -8.44 14.08 -2.14
CA VAL A 408 -7.91 12.70 -2.07
C VAL A 408 -6.90 12.55 -0.95
N THR A 409 -6.04 13.56 -0.73
CA THR A 409 -5.05 13.53 0.34
C THR A 409 -5.71 13.64 1.72
N ILE A 410 -6.76 14.47 1.88
CA ILE A 410 -7.56 14.50 3.11
C ILE A 410 -8.19 13.12 3.37
N GLU A 411 -8.83 12.51 2.36
CA GLU A 411 -9.44 11.17 2.46
C GLU A 411 -8.40 10.11 2.89
N ARG A 412 -7.18 10.17 2.34
CA ARG A 412 -6.06 9.32 2.75
C ARG A 412 -5.68 9.53 4.21
N ILE A 413 -5.57 10.79 4.66
CA ILE A 413 -5.18 11.13 6.03
C ILE A 413 -6.22 10.63 7.03
N ILE A 414 -7.50 10.74 6.73
CA ILE A 414 -8.58 10.25 7.61
C ILE A 414 -8.93 8.77 7.37
N GLU A 415 -8.29 8.14 6.38
CA GLU A 415 -8.56 6.76 5.93
C GLU A 415 -10.06 6.51 5.66
N LYS A 416 -10.68 7.44 4.92
CA LYS A 416 -12.05 7.34 4.43
C LYS A 416 -12.04 6.65 3.07
N ASN A 417 -12.30 5.34 3.05
CA ASN A 417 -12.33 4.50 1.85
C ASN A 417 -13.75 4.16 1.44
#